data_7b4b50f2fbc026bcfa0f415d8ad31585
#
_entry.id   7b4b50f2fbc026bcfa0f415d8ad31585
#
_cell.length_a   1.000
_cell.length_b   1.000
_cell.length_c   1.000
_cell.angle_alpha   90.00
_cell.angle_beta   90.00
_cell.angle_gamma   90.00
#
_symmetry.space_group_name_H-M   'P 1'
#
loop_
_entity.id
_entity.type
_entity.pdbx_description
1 polymer ?
#
loop_
_entity_poly.entity_id
_entity_poly.type
_entity_poly.pdbx_seq_one_letter_code
_entity_poly.pdbx_strand_id
1 'polypeptide(L)'
;MTLVQTLRRLGVYAAAALLVTAVSIKPVTVYAMGTDSPPPADDSKKKKKKKDNNVIEQQQEQLAQEKFLRDYRAARAMILDGNYQGGITAMHALGHDEHADVANYISYAYRKLGDYDDSKIWYEKALATDPNHVRTWSYYGMWQMEQGNRLKAMDNLQKVQLICGNTACEEYRQLKDVIDGKATY
;
A
#
# COMPACT_ATOMS: atom_id res chain seq x y z
N MET A 1 54.59 -10.22 14.75
CA MET A 1 54.67 -11.68 14.95
C MET A 1 53.24 -12.17 14.97
N THR A 2 52.70 -12.93 14.17
CA THR A 2 52.93 -13.87 13.08
C THR A 2 51.56 -14.01 12.41
N LEU A 3 51.30 -13.71 11.17
CA LEU A 3 51.52 -14.44 9.97
C LEU A 3 50.96 -15.88 9.94
N VAL A 4 50.17 -16.12 8.84
CA VAL A 4 50.11 -17.36 8.07
C VAL A 4 48.97 -18.30 8.47
N GLN A 5 48.13 -18.81 7.63
CA GLN A 5 48.19 -19.34 6.26
C GLN A 5 46.76 -19.62 5.78
N THR A 6 46.38 -19.16 4.64
CA THR A 6 46.37 -19.76 3.29
C THR A 6 45.86 -21.21 3.13
N LEU A 7 45.04 -21.30 2.14
CA LEU A 7 44.96 -22.29 1.05
C LEU A 7 43.76 -23.23 0.95
N ARG A 8 43.04 -22.98 -0.12
CA ARG A 8 42.64 -23.92 -1.17
C ARG A 8 41.60 -24.99 -0.84
N ARG A 9 40.49 -24.94 -1.55
CA ARG A 9 40.20 -26.03 -2.54
C ARG A 9 39.18 -25.56 -3.57
N LEU A 10 39.69 -25.46 -4.79
CA LEU A 10 38.92 -25.49 -6.03
C LEU A 10 38.28 -26.89 -6.18
N GLY A 11 36.96 -26.86 -6.37
CA GLY A 11 36.22 -28.05 -6.81
C GLY A 11 35.47 -27.71 -8.08
N VAL A 12 36.11 -28.03 -9.21
CA VAL A 12 35.50 -27.97 -10.53
C VAL A 12 34.68 -29.21 -10.70
N TYR A 13 33.34 -29.10 -10.78
CA TYR A 13 32.48 -30.16 -11.30
C TYR A 13 31.90 -29.72 -12.64
N ALA A 14 32.48 -30.23 -13.71
CA ALA A 14 31.90 -30.23 -15.04
C ALA A 14 30.79 -31.27 -15.08
N ALA A 15 29.55 -30.89 -15.15
CA ALA A 15 28.42 -31.74 -15.45
C ALA A 15 28.09 -31.60 -16.95
N ALA A 16 28.41 -32.63 -17.70
CA ALA A 16 28.05 -32.76 -19.11
C ALA A 16 26.53 -32.95 -19.23
N ALA A 17 25.86 -32.01 -19.84
CA ALA A 17 24.46 -32.14 -20.21
C ALA A 17 24.35 -32.88 -21.54
N LEU A 18 23.84 -34.11 -21.50
CA LEU A 18 23.42 -34.87 -22.67
C LEU A 18 22.12 -34.28 -23.23
N LEU A 19 22.23 -33.62 -24.37
CA LEU A 19 21.09 -33.19 -25.18
C LEU A 19 20.51 -34.41 -25.91
N VAL A 20 19.43 -34.96 -25.39
CA VAL A 20 18.59 -35.91 -26.13
C VAL A 20 17.62 -35.09 -27.00
N THR A 21 17.91 -34.99 -28.28
CA THR A 21 17.02 -34.45 -29.28
C THR A 21 15.94 -35.47 -29.62
N ALA A 22 14.76 -35.34 -29.06
CA ALA A 22 13.59 -36.11 -29.47
C ALA A 22 13.09 -35.59 -30.81
N VAL A 23 13.35 -36.32 -31.88
CA VAL A 23 12.76 -36.09 -33.19
C VAL A 23 11.29 -36.52 -33.13
N SER A 24 10.39 -35.56 -33.03
CA SER A 24 8.94 -35.78 -33.15
C SER A 24 8.59 -35.98 -34.61
N ILE A 25 8.40 -37.22 -35.04
CA ILE A 25 7.81 -37.55 -36.33
C ILE A 25 6.31 -37.32 -36.22
N LYS A 26 5.83 -36.27 -36.84
CA LYS A 26 4.37 -36.01 -36.96
C LYS A 26 3.82 -36.91 -38.06
N PRO A 27 2.72 -37.69 -37.84
CA PRO A 27 2.07 -38.40 -38.89
C PRO A 27 1.46 -37.45 -39.91
N VAL A 28 1.77 -37.64 -41.17
CA VAL A 28 1.14 -36.93 -42.30
C VAL A 28 -0.25 -37.51 -42.47
N THR A 29 -1.27 -36.78 -42.06
CA THR A 29 -2.64 -37.12 -42.39
C THR A 29 -2.95 -36.68 -43.84
N VAL A 30 -3.19 -37.63 -44.69
CA VAL A 30 -3.69 -37.42 -46.04
C VAL A 30 -5.15 -36.93 -45.92
N TYR A 31 -5.40 -35.68 -46.29
CA TYR A 31 -6.76 -35.13 -46.36
C TYR A 31 -7.40 -35.62 -47.64
N ALA A 32 -8.47 -36.42 -47.52
CA ALA A 32 -9.42 -36.63 -48.62
C ALA A 32 -10.18 -35.33 -48.85
N MET A 33 -10.26 -34.91 -50.11
CA MET A 33 -11.07 -33.74 -50.50
C MET A 33 -12.57 -34.07 -50.27
N GLY A 34 -13.08 -33.61 -49.12
CA GLY A 34 -14.49 -33.52 -48.83
C GLY A 34 -14.81 -32.07 -48.63
N THR A 35 -15.83 -31.56 -49.35
CA THR A 35 -16.39 -30.23 -49.22
C THR A 35 -17.14 -30.14 -47.89
N ASP A 36 -16.46 -29.82 -46.79
CA ASP A 36 -17.13 -29.53 -45.52
C ASP A 36 -16.70 -28.17 -44.99
N SER A 37 -17.68 -27.34 -44.78
CA SER A 37 -17.53 -26.06 -44.09
C SER A 37 -16.93 -26.27 -42.72
N PRO A 38 -16.04 -25.39 -42.23
CA PRO A 38 -15.48 -25.53 -40.89
C PRO A 38 -16.58 -25.52 -39.83
N PRO A 39 -16.51 -26.39 -38.82
CA PRO A 39 -17.49 -26.40 -37.74
C PRO A 39 -17.50 -25.05 -37.01
N PRO A 40 -18.67 -24.56 -36.55
CA PRO A 40 -18.75 -23.28 -35.86
C PRO A 40 -17.81 -23.29 -34.64
N ALA A 41 -17.05 -22.21 -34.51
CA ALA A 41 -16.11 -22.05 -33.40
C ALA A 41 -16.87 -22.20 -32.07
N ASP A 42 -16.39 -23.09 -31.22
CA ASP A 42 -16.98 -23.40 -29.89
C ASP A 42 -16.84 -22.16 -28.96
N ASP A 43 -17.82 -21.28 -29.00
CA ASP A 43 -17.92 -20.09 -28.13
C ASP A 43 -18.01 -20.43 -26.64
N SER A 44 -18.32 -21.69 -26.31
CA SER A 44 -18.42 -22.14 -24.92
C SER A 44 -17.04 -22.20 -24.22
N LYS A 45 -16.01 -22.60 -24.96
CA LYS A 45 -14.61 -22.62 -24.45
C LYS A 45 -14.08 -21.19 -24.21
N LYS A 46 -14.46 -20.24 -25.04
CA LYS A 46 -14.08 -18.83 -24.92
C LYS A 46 -14.74 -18.16 -23.69
N LYS A 47 -16.02 -18.46 -23.44
CA LYS A 47 -16.76 -17.99 -22.27
C LYS A 47 -16.26 -18.58 -20.97
N LYS A 48 -15.90 -19.88 -20.94
CA LYS A 48 -15.35 -20.55 -19.74
C LYS A 48 -13.98 -19.96 -19.38
N LYS A 49 -13.07 -19.81 -20.33
CA LYS A 49 -11.73 -19.23 -20.11
C LYS A 49 -11.80 -17.78 -19.62
N LYS A 50 -12.77 -16.99 -20.11
CA LYS A 50 -13.00 -15.61 -19.64
C LYS A 50 -13.53 -15.56 -18.20
N LYS A 51 -14.39 -16.54 -17.81
CA LYS A 51 -14.94 -16.66 -16.46
C LYS A 51 -13.86 -17.10 -15.46
N ASP A 52 -13.02 -18.06 -15.86
CA ASP A 52 -11.92 -18.54 -15.01
C ASP A 52 -10.87 -17.45 -14.79
N ASN A 53 -10.53 -16.65 -15.82
CA ASN A 53 -9.61 -15.51 -15.67
C ASN A 53 -10.18 -14.44 -14.71
N ASN A 54 -11.47 -14.10 -14.81
CA ASN A 54 -12.08 -13.13 -13.90
C ASN A 54 -12.04 -13.59 -12.43
N VAL A 55 -12.20 -14.88 -12.18
CA VAL A 55 -12.10 -15.45 -10.81
C VAL A 55 -10.67 -15.34 -10.28
N ILE A 56 -9.68 -15.62 -11.14
CA ILE A 56 -8.26 -15.51 -10.75
C ILE A 56 -7.88 -14.05 -10.47
N GLU A 57 -8.32 -13.12 -11.32
CA GLU A 57 -8.08 -11.67 -11.12
C GLU A 57 -8.70 -11.18 -9.82
N GLN A 58 -9.96 -11.52 -9.54
CA GLN A 58 -10.62 -11.17 -8.27
C GLN A 58 -9.90 -11.75 -7.05
N GLN A 59 -9.41 -12.98 -7.15
CA GLN A 59 -8.67 -13.62 -6.06
C GLN A 59 -7.32 -12.94 -5.82
N GLN A 60 -6.62 -12.53 -6.88
CA GLN A 60 -5.36 -11.78 -6.77
C GLN A 60 -5.58 -10.39 -6.15
N GLU A 61 -6.66 -9.69 -6.54
CA GLU A 61 -7.01 -8.41 -5.97
C GLU A 61 -7.35 -8.51 -4.46
N GLN A 62 -8.11 -9.54 -4.06
CA GLN A 62 -8.39 -9.79 -2.65
C GLN A 62 -7.12 -10.05 -1.84
N LEU A 63 -6.21 -10.88 -2.35
CA LEU A 63 -4.93 -11.16 -1.69
C LEU A 63 -4.05 -9.90 -1.58
N ALA A 64 -4.03 -9.04 -2.61
CA ALA A 64 -3.31 -7.78 -2.58
C ALA A 64 -3.90 -6.82 -1.54
N GLN A 65 -5.23 -6.73 -1.46
CA GLN A 65 -5.94 -5.93 -0.47
C GLN A 65 -5.68 -6.42 0.97
N GLU A 66 -5.75 -7.72 1.19
CA GLU A 66 -5.44 -8.31 2.51
C GLU A 66 -3.99 -8.05 2.92
N LYS A 67 -3.05 -8.19 1.97
CA LYS A 67 -1.65 -7.86 2.20
C LYS A 67 -1.48 -6.40 2.59
N PHE A 68 -2.05 -5.47 1.82
CA PHE A 68 -2.01 -4.04 2.11
C PHE A 68 -2.54 -3.75 3.52
N LEU A 69 -3.72 -4.25 3.88
CA LEU A 69 -4.33 -3.98 5.19
C LEU A 69 -3.49 -4.54 6.34
N ARG A 70 -2.89 -5.72 6.18
CA ARG A 70 -2.01 -6.32 7.19
C ARG A 70 -0.76 -5.46 7.38
N ASP A 71 -0.09 -5.11 6.30
CA ASP A 71 1.18 -4.39 6.33
C ASP A 71 0.96 -2.93 6.80
N TYR A 72 -0.14 -2.28 6.39
CA TYR A 72 -0.59 -0.99 6.91
C TYR A 72 -0.81 -1.02 8.43
N ARG A 73 -1.51 -2.03 8.95
CA ARG A 73 -1.74 -2.17 10.39
C ARG A 73 -0.44 -2.32 11.16
N ALA A 74 0.52 -3.07 10.61
CA ALA A 74 1.84 -3.24 11.21
C ALA A 74 2.61 -1.91 11.23
N ALA A 75 2.67 -1.19 10.11
CA ALA A 75 3.31 0.12 10.03
C ALA A 75 2.66 1.15 10.98
N ARG A 76 1.32 1.16 11.04
CA ARG A 76 0.58 2.01 11.98
C ARG A 76 0.92 1.68 13.43
N ALA A 77 1.01 0.41 13.80
CA ALA A 77 1.39 0.00 15.15
C ALA A 77 2.77 0.52 15.52
N MET A 78 3.76 0.41 14.62
CA MET A 78 5.11 0.96 14.85
C MET A 78 5.06 2.46 15.19
N ILE A 79 4.25 3.23 14.46
CA ILE A 79 4.09 4.68 14.70
C ILE A 79 3.44 4.93 16.07
N LEU A 80 2.39 4.19 16.42
CA LEU A 80 1.69 4.38 17.69
C LEU A 80 2.54 3.95 18.91
N ASP A 81 3.45 2.99 18.71
CA ASP A 81 4.43 2.56 19.72
C ASP A 81 5.65 3.50 19.82
N GLY A 82 5.67 4.61 19.06
CA GLY A 82 6.74 5.62 19.11
C GLY A 82 7.92 5.35 18.19
N ASN A 83 7.91 4.26 17.42
CA ASN A 83 8.92 4.01 16.39
C ASN A 83 8.58 4.78 15.10
N TYR A 84 8.66 6.11 15.19
CA TYR A 84 8.21 6.99 14.10
C TYR A 84 9.01 6.80 12.81
N GLN A 85 10.34 6.76 12.90
CA GLN A 85 11.19 6.59 11.72
C GLN A 85 10.98 5.23 11.04
N GLY A 86 10.90 4.15 11.83
CA GLY A 86 10.59 2.82 11.32
C GLY A 86 9.20 2.75 10.70
N GLY A 87 8.23 3.40 11.33
CA GLY A 87 6.86 3.50 10.82
C GLY A 87 6.76 4.27 9.50
N ILE A 88 7.46 5.40 9.34
CA ILE A 88 7.54 6.15 8.07
C ILE A 88 8.08 5.24 6.97
N THR A 89 9.21 4.57 7.23
CA THR A 89 9.82 3.65 6.27
C THR A 89 8.85 2.51 5.89
N ALA A 90 8.15 1.94 6.86
CA ALA A 90 7.18 0.88 6.64
C ALA A 90 5.95 1.36 5.86
N MET A 91 5.47 2.60 6.11
CA MET A 91 4.37 3.20 5.34
C MET A 91 4.75 3.41 3.88
N HIS A 92 5.93 3.96 3.60
CA HIS A 92 6.44 4.09 2.22
C HIS A 92 6.59 2.74 1.50
N ALA A 93 7.01 1.70 2.22
CA ALA A 93 7.16 0.36 1.66
C ALA A 93 5.84 -0.28 1.21
N LEU A 94 4.68 0.28 1.60
CA LEU A 94 3.37 -0.12 1.07
C LEU A 94 3.20 0.24 -0.42
N GLY A 95 3.94 1.25 -0.91
CA GLY A 95 3.81 1.75 -2.28
C GLY A 95 2.50 2.49 -2.56
N HIS A 96 1.86 3.02 -1.53
CA HIS A 96 0.55 3.70 -1.57
C HIS A 96 0.59 5.07 -0.86
N ASP A 97 1.62 5.85 -1.16
CA ASP A 97 1.82 7.19 -0.57
C ASP A 97 0.72 8.20 -0.90
N GLU A 98 -0.10 7.91 -1.92
CA GLU A 98 -1.29 8.67 -2.29
C GLU A 98 -2.52 8.30 -1.45
N HIS A 99 -2.49 7.18 -0.72
CA HIS A 99 -3.62 6.79 0.13
C HIS A 99 -3.72 7.73 1.33
N ALA A 100 -4.89 8.35 1.55
CA ALA A 100 -5.07 9.38 2.57
C ALA A 100 -4.68 8.94 3.99
N ASP A 101 -5.04 7.69 4.38
CA ASP A 101 -4.62 7.14 5.68
C ASP A 101 -3.10 6.95 5.79
N VAL A 102 -2.44 6.51 4.71
CA VAL A 102 -0.97 6.33 4.69
C VAL A 102 -0.28 7.68 4.86
N ALA A 103 -0.65 8.65 4.03
CA ALA A 103 -0.12 10.01 4.09
C ALA A 103 -0.38 10.67 5.46
N ASN A 104 -1.56 10.46 6.05
CA ASN A 104 -1.90 10.96 7.38
C ASN A 104 -1.00 10.39 8.48
N TYR A 105 -0.69 9.09 8.46
CA TYR A 105 0.20 8.50 9.47
C TYR A 105 1.67 8.86 9.26
N ILE A 106 2.12 9.03 8.02
CA ILE A 106 3.45 9.59 7.71
C ILE A 106 3.55 10.99 8.30
N SER A 107 2.55 11.83 8.06
CA SER A 107 2.50 13.19 8.60
C SER A 107 2.52 13.21 10.13
N TYR A 108 1.70 12.37 10.77
CA TYR A 108 1.68 12.25 12.21
C TYR A 108 3.05 11.85 12.78
N ALA A 109 3.73 10.92 12.13
CA ALA A 109 5.06 10.47 12.56
C ALA A 109 6.11 11.58 12.43
N TYR A 110 6.14 12.35 11.32
CA TYR A 110 6.99 13.53 11.17
C TYR A 110 6.70 14.59 12.25
N ARG A 111 5.43 14.85 12.53
CA ARG A 111 5.04 15.77 13.60
C ARG A 111 5.59 15.33 14.96
N LYS A 112 5.53 14.04 15.29
CA LYS A 112 6.08 13.49 16.53
C LYS A 112 7.61 13.51 16.60
N LEU A 113 8.28 13.52 15.46
CA LEU A 113 9.72 13.75 15.35
C LEU A 113 10.11 15.24 15.46
N GLY A 114 9.14 16.16 15.43
CA GLY A 114 9.38 17.60 15.42
C GLY A 114 9.66 18.16 14.02
N ASP A 115 9.55 17.32 12.99
CA ASP A 115 9.67 17.74 11.59
C ASP A 115 8.33 18.28 11.09
N TYR A 116 8.07 19.53 11.43
CA TYR A 116 6.78 20.17 11.15
C TYR A 116 6.61 20.53 9.67
N ASP A 117 7.69 20.73 8.93
CA ASP A 117 7.63 21.08 7.51
C ASP A 117 7.20 19.86 6.68
N ASP A 118 7.86 18.72 6.86
CA ASP A 118 7.46 17.48 6.21
C ASP A 118 6.09 17.01 6.68
N SER A 119 5.79 17.15 7.97
CA SER A 119 4.45 16.86 8.49
C SER A 119 3.36 17.64 7.75
N LYS A 120 3.56 18.94 7.54
CA LYS A 120 2.59 19.77 6.80
C LYS A 120 2.39 19.25 5.37
N ILE A 121 3.48 18.99 4.64
CA ILE A 121 3.43 18.49 3.26
C ILE A 121 2.57 17.22 3.18
N TRP A 122 2.76 16.30 4.12
CA TRP A 122 2.03 15.04 4.12
C TRP A 122 0.56 15.18 4.54
N TYR A 123 0.20 16.10 5.47
CA TYR A 123 -1.20 16.42 5.75
C TYR A 123 -1.89 17.01 4.52
N GLU A 124 -1.25 17.95 3.84
CA GLU A 124 -1.79 18.57 2.62
C GLU A 124 -1.95 17.53 1.49
N LYS A 125 -1.01 16.59 1.34
CA LYS A 125 -1.12 15.46 0.40
C LYS A 125 -2.31 14.56 0.72
N ALA A 126 -2.51 14.19 1.99
CA ALA A 126 -3.66 13.39 2.40
C ALA A 126 -4.99 14.07 2.07
N LEU A 127 -5.08 15.39 2.32
CA LEU A 127 -6.29 16.18 2.05
C LEU A 127 -6.49 16.47 0.56
N ALA A 128 -5.43 16.48 -0.24
CA ALA A 128 -5.54 16.58 -1.70
C ALA A 128 -6.14 15.29 -2.31
N THR A 129 -5.83 14.15 -1.72
CA THR A 129 -6.37 12.84 -2.14
C THR A 129 -7.81 12.64 -1.65
N ASP A 130 -8.06 12.91 -0.37
CA ASP A 130 -9.40 12.84 0.24
C ASP A 130 -9.70 14.11 1.03
N PRO A 131 -10.39 15.09 0.42
CA PRO A 131 -10.78 16.34 1.08
C PRO A 131 -11.75 16.15 2.27
N ASN A 132 -12.33 14.95 2.42
CA ASN A 132 -13.23 14.61 3.52
C ASN A 132 -12.59 13.66 4.54
N HIS A 133 -11.28 13.46 4.49
CA HIS A 133 -10.58 12.61 5.44
C HIS A 133 -10.58 13.24 6.84
N VAL A 134 -11.56 12.89 7.63
CA VAL A 134 -11.86 13.53 8.93
C VAL A 134 -10.69 13.47 9.91
N ARG A 135 -9.98 12.35 9.97
CA ARG A 135 -8.81 12.18 10.84
C ARG A 135 -7.68 13.15 10.48
N THR A 136 -7.43 13.35 9.18
CA THR A 136 -6.40 14.30 8.74
C THR A 136 -6.76 15.72 9.14
N TRP A 137 -8.02 16.16 8.97
CA TRP A 137 -8.44 17.47 9.43
C TRP A 137 -8.24 17.65 10.94
N SER A 138 -8.56 16.63 11.73
CA SER A 138 -8.35 16.68 13.19
C SER A 138 -6.86 16.79 13.54
N TYR A 139 -6.01 15.92 12.98
CA TYR A 139 -4.58 15.91 13.27
C TYR A 139 -3.86 17.15 12.74
N TYR A 140 -4.26 17.67 11.58
CA TYR A 140 -3.74 18.92 11.05
C TYR A 140 -4.18 20.12 11.90
N GLY A 141 -5.37 20.07 12.47
CA GLY A 141 -5.82 21.06 13.46
C GLY A 141 -4.94 21.06 14.72
N MET A 142 -4.57 19.87 15.22
CA MET A 142 -3.64 19.75 16.33
C MET A 142 -2.25 20.29 15.95
N TRP A 143 -1.75 19.99 14.75
CA TRP A 143 -0.52 20.57 14.21
C TRP A 143 -0.59 22.12 14.19
N GLN A 144 -1.71 22.71 13.77
CA GLN A 144 -1.92 24.17 13.81
C GLN A 144 -1.83 24.71 15.23
N MET A 145 -2.34 23.99 16.23
CA MET A 145 -2.20 24.39 17.64
C MET A 145 -0.74 24.39 18.09
N GLU A 146 0.05 23.40 17.72
CA GLU A 146 1.50 23.34 18.00
C GLU A 146 2.26 24.50 17.37
N GLN A 147 1.82 24.96 16.20
CA GLN A 147 2.40 26.12 15.53
C GLN A 147 1.84 27.48 16.04
N GLY A 148 1.03 27.47 17.09
CA GLY A 148 0.41 28.68 17.64
C GLY A 148 -0.74 29.23 16.80
N ASN A 149 -1.18 28.54 15.77
CA ASN A 149 -2.21 28.97 14.81
C ASN A 149 -3.62 28.56 15.27
N ARG A 150 -4.05 29.02 16.45
CA ARG A 150 -5.34 28.64 17.03
C ARG A 150 -6.54 28.89 16.09
N LEU A 151 -6.55 30.00 15.36
CA LEU A 151 -7.65 30.30 14.44
C LEU A 151 -7.77 29.24 13.33
N LYS A 152 -6.66 28.84 12.73
CA LYS A 152 -6.65 27.75 11.73
C LYS A 152 -7.06 26.40 12.33
N ALA A 153 -6.70 26.14 13.58
CA ALA A 153 -7.18 24.94 14.27
C ALA A 153 -8.71 24.95 14.45
N MET A 154 -9.30 26.11 14.72
CA MET A 154 -10.76 26.26 14.80
C MET A 154 -11.43 26.08 13.43
N ASP A 155 -10.83 26.57 12.34
CA ASP A 155 -11.32 26.33 10.98
C ASP A 155 -11.31 24.82 10.67
N ASN A 156 -10.23 24.12 11.05
CA ASN A 156 -10.14 22.67 10.90
C ASN A 156 -11.21 21.95 11.74
N LEU A 157 -11.46 22.39 12.98
CA LEU A 157 -12.51 21.84 13.83
C LEU A 157 -13.90 21.98 13.19
N GLN A 158 -14.18 23.14 12.60
CA GLN A 158 -15.42 23.35 11.85
C GLN A 158 -15.52 22.39 10.65
N LYS A 159 -14.41 22.17 9.94
CA LYS A 159 -14.37 21.22 8.83
C LYS A 159 -14.65 19.80 9.32
N VAL A 160 -14.04 19.37 10.44
CA VAL A 160 -14.32 18.09 11.09
C VAL A 160 -15.81 17.96 11.43
N GLN A 161 -16.42 18.99 12.03
CA GLN A 161 -17.85 18.99 12.36
C GLN A 161 -18.74 18.81 11.12
N LEU A 162 -18.40 19.51 10.03
CA LEU A 162 -19.16 19.41 8.77
C LEU A 162 -19.10 17.99 8.19
N ILE A 163 -17.91 17.36 8.20
CA ILE A 163 -17.72 16.01 7.66
C ILE A 163 -18.44 14.97 8.54
N CYS A 164 -18.31 15.07 9.86
CA CYS A 164 -18.99 14.18 10.81
C CYS A 164 -20.52 14.37 10.84
N GLY A 165 -21.01 15.54 10.42
CA GLY A 165 -22.42 15.92 10.56
C GLY A 165 -22.87 16.18 12.01
N ASN A 166 -21.96 16.09 12.99
CA ASN A 166 -22.21 16.30 14.40
C ASN A 166 -20.93 16.58 15.18
N THR A 167 -21.05 16.84 16.49
CA THR A 167 -19.93 17.09 17.41
C THR A 167 -19.57 15.89 18.30
N ALA A 168 -20.16 14.73 18.04
CA ALA A 168 -19.97 13.51 18.85
C ALA A 168 -18.92 12.56 18.30
N CYS A 169 -18.41 12.79 17.07
CA CYS A 169 -17.35 11.95 16.52
C CYS A 169 -16.05 12.15 17.30
N GLU A 170 -15.22 11.12 17.29
CA GLU A 170 -13.99 11.09 18.06
C GLU A 170 -13.03 12.20 17.65
N GLU A 171 -12.85 12.40 16.34
CA GLU A 171 -11.95 13.40 15.77
C GLU A 171 -12.34 14.83 16.16
N TYR A 172 -13.65 15.13 16.24
CA TYR A 172 -14.11 16.43 16.73
C TYR A 172 -13.77 16.62 18.19
N ARG A 173 -14.07 15.64 19.04
CA ARG A 173 -13.81 15.74 20.49
C ARG A 173 -12.33 15.87 20.76
N GLN A 174 -11.49 15.07 20.13
CA GLN A 174 -10.04 15.11 20.32
C GLN A 174 -9.47 16.48 19.96
N LEU A 175 -9.80 17.03 18.79
CA LEU A 175 -9.33 18.34 18.38
C LEU A 175 -9.89 19.46 19.28
N LYS A 176 -11.16 19.38 19.65
CA LYS A 176 -11.82 20.34 20.55
C LYS A 176 -11.13 20.39 21.92
N ASP A 177 -10.80 19.22 22.49
CA ASP A 177 -10.14 19.13 23.79
C ASP A 177 -8.72 19.72 23.74
N VAL A 178 -8.00 19.54 22.64
CA VAL A 178 -6.70 20.19 22.41
C VAL A 178 -6.85 21.72 22.31
N ILE A 179 -7.83 22.21 21.53
CA ILE A 179 -8.10 23.64 21.38
C ILE A 179 -8.51 24.29 22.72
N ASP A 180 -9.25 23.57 23.54
CA ASP A 180 -9.68 24.01 24.87
C ASP A 180 -8.59 23.90 25.95
N GLY A 181 -7.44 23.31 25.64
CA GLY A 181 -6.35 23.06 26.60
C GLY A 181 -6.66 21.94 27.60
N LYS A 182 -7.63 21.06 27.32
CA LYS A 182 -8.00 19.92 28.17
C LYS A 182 -7.16 18.67 27.88
N ALA A 183 -6.56 18.62 26.71
CA ALA A 183 -5.70 17.52 26.27
C ALA A 183 -4.41 18.08 25.67
N THR A 184 -3.34 17.31 25.81
CA THR A 184 -2.09 17.47 25.08
C THR A 184 -2.01 16.43 23.97
N TYR A 185 -1.26 16.71 22.95
CA TYR A 185 -1.11 15.87 21.77
C TYR A 185 0.28 15.24 21.66
#